data_98892cb0b925234a3d005fb0d628484f
#
_entry.id   98892cb0b925234a3d005fb0d628484f
#
_cell.length_a   1.000
_cell.length_b   1.000
_cell.length_c   1.000
_cell.angle_alpha   90.00
_cell.angle_beta   90.00
_cell.angle_gamma   90.00
#
_symmetry.space_group_name_H-M   'P 1'
#
loop_
_entity.id
_entity.type
_entity.pdbx_description
1 polymer ?
#
loop_
_entity_poly.entity_id
_entity_poly.type
_entity_poly.pdbx_seq_one_letter_code
_entity_poly.pdbx_strand_id
1 'polypeptide(L)'
;ISPLLGQAPDPKLVQAIRDKIMSYPQVLGTHDLMVHDYGPGRQFASAHVEMPGEGDAFEHHEILDTIEHDIKRQMGIGITLHCDPIATTGDDLRGWVKRGVMQIDPALSIHDLHEHDVFVSFDLVRPDGFDISDEELLELVTRIVHERRPDVSCVVTFDSGFSSPDRPAEQL
;
A
#
# COMPACT_ATOMS: atom_id res chain seq x y z
N ILE A 1 -23.59 15.46 14.40
CA ILE A 1 -22.42 14.94 15.15
C ILE A 1 -21.48 14.14 14.24
N SER A 2 -22.02 13.45 13.20
CA SER A 2 -21.22 12.66 12.25
C SER A 2 -20.01 13.39 11.63
N PRO A 3 -20.11 14.69 11.21
CA PRO A 3 -18.95 15.39 10.63
C PRO A 3 -17.80 15.61 11.60
N LEU A 4 -18.02 15.47 12.92
CA LEU A 4 -17.00 15.62 13.95
C LEU A 4 -16.21 14.33 14.21
N LEU A 5 -16.73 13.19 13.73
CA LEU A 5 -16.12 11.87 13.92
C LEU A 5 -15.34 11.38 12.70
N GLY A 6 -15.33 12.17 11.62
CA GLY A 6 -14.81 11.76 10.32
C GLY A 6 -15.84 10.93 9.54
N GLN A 7 -15.95 11.20 8.25
CA GLN A 7 -16.74 10.38 7.34
C GLN A 7 -15.79 9.57 6.45
N ALA A 8 -16.13 8.32 6.20
CA ALA A 8 -15.41 7.56 5.19
C ALA A 8 -15.51 8.30 3.84
N PRO A 9 -14.41 8.41 3.09
CA PRO A 9 -14.43 9.06 1.78
C PRO A 9 -15.34 8.32 0.80
N ASP A 10 -15.86 9.04 -0.19
CA ASP A 10 -16.66 8.41 -1.26
C ASP A 10 -15.79 7.34 -1.97
N PRO A 11 -16.23 6.07 -2.02
CA PRO A 11 -15.48 4.99 -2.67
C PRO A 11 -15.17 5.29 -4.15
N LYS A 12 -16.05 6.02 -4.84
CA LYS A 12 -15.83 6.44 -6.23
C LYS A 12 -14.67 7.42 -6.35
N LEU A 13 -14.53 8.31 -5.37
CA LEU A 13 -13.42 9.26 -5.32
C LEU A 13 -12.11 8.53 -5.08
N VAL A 14 -12.08 7.61 -4.10
CA VAL A 14 -10.91 6.78 -3.79
C VAL A 14 -10.47 6.01 -5.03
N GLN A 15 -11.42 5.37 -5.73
CA GLN A 15 -11.13 4.63 -6.95
C GLN A 15 -10.62 5.55 -8.07
N ALA A 16 -11.21 6.72 -8.26
CA ALA A 16 -10.76 7.68 -9.29
C ALA A 16 -9.34 8.18 -9.04
N ILE A 17 -8.96 8.42 -7.78
CA ILE A 17 -7.59 8.81 -7.42
C ILE A 17 -6.63 7.65 -7.74
N ARG A 18 -6.97 6.43 -7.33
CA ARG A 18 -6.17 5.22 -7.61
C ARG A 18 -5.97 5.01 -9.11
N ASP A 19 -7.05 5.07 -9.89
CA ASP A 19 -7.00 4.91 -11.36
C ASP A 19 -6.12 5.98 -12.00
N LYS A 20 -6.18 7.22 -11.50
CA LYS A 20 -5.33 8.29 -11.99
C LYS A 20 -3.85 8.03 -11.71
N ILE A 21 -3.48 7.62 -10.49
CA ILE A 21 -2.11 7.26 -10.13
C ILE A 21 -1.62 6.11 -11.03
N MET A 22 -2.42 5.05 -11.16
CA MET A 22 -2.10 3.87 -11.95
C MET A 22 -2.09 4.11 -13.47
N SER A 23 -2.57 5.26 -13.95
CA SER A 23 -2.54 5.60 -15.38
C SER A 23 -1.17 5.98 -15.90
N TYR A 24 -0.18 6.18 -15.03
CA TYR A 24 1.18 6.50 -15.43
C TYR A 24 2.00 5.22 -15.62
N PRO A 25 2.66 5.05 -16.78
CA PRO A 25 3.32 3.79 -17.13
C PRO A 25 4.52 3.43 -16.23
N GLN A 26 5.09 4.41 -15.50
CA GLN A 26 6.18 4.20 -14.57
C GLN A 26 5.71 3.71 -13.19
N VAL A 27 4.40 3.80 -12.91
CA VAL A 27 3.82 3.35 -11.64
C VAL A 27 3.57 1.85 -11.71
N LEU A 28 4.15 1.11 -10.78
CA LEU A 28 3.99 -0.34 -10.65
C LEU A 28 2.80 -0.72 -9.75
N GLY A 29 2.53 0.11 -8.73
CA GLY A 29 1.46 -0.10 -7.78
C GLY A 29 1.19 1.13 -6.94
N THR A 30 0.08 1.12 -6.19
CA THR A 30 -0.23 2.13 -5.17
C THR A 30 -0.99 1.49 -4.02
N HIS A 31 -0.64 1.89 -2.80
CA HIS A 31 -1.24 1.40 -1.56
C HIS A 31 -1.35 2.53 -0.53
N ASP A 32 -1.97 2.26 0.62
CA ASP A 32 -2.17 3.20 1.73
C ASP A 32 -2.77 4.55 1.31
N LEU A 33 -3.70 4.48 0.32
CA LEU A 33 -4.42 5.68 -0.11
C LEU A 33 -5.39 6.12 0.98
N MET A 34 -5.06 7.23 1.63
CA MET A 34 -5.90 7.89 2.62
C MET A 34 -6.48 9.18 2.04
N VAL A 35 -7.77 9.40 2.25
CA VAL A 35 -8.44 10.65 1.86
C VAL A 35 -9.06 11.29 3.10
N HIS A 36 -8.66 12.52 3.37
CA HIS A 36 -9.18 13.34 4.46
C HIS A 36 -10.14 14.40 3.91
N ASP A 37 -11.34 14.46 4.45
CA ASP A 37 -12.34 15.45 4.09
C ASP A 37 -12.56 16.45 5.23
N TYR A 38 -12.14 17.68 5.01
CA TYR A 38 -12.31 18.81 5.94
C TYR A 38 -13.45 19.75 5.53
N GLY A 39 -14.34 19.30 4.65
CA GLY A 39 -15.48 20.03 4.13
C GLY A 39 -15.30 20.48 2.67
N PRO A 40 -16.30 21.19 2.11
CA PRO A 40 -16.33 21.52 0.68
C PRO A 40 -15.07 22.24 0.18
N GLY A 41 -14.41 21.64 -0.80
CA GLY A 41 -13.19 22.17 -1.40
C GLY A 41 -11.92 22.04 -0.53
N ARG A 42 -11.98 21.27 0.55
CA ARG A 42 -10.86 21.05 1.49
C ARG A 42 -10.58 19.57 1.67
N GLN A 43 -10.45 18.86 0.57
CA GLN A 43 -10.03 17.45 0.59
C GLN A 43 -8.54 17.35 0.37
N PHE A 44 -7.92 16.43 1.11
CA PHE A 44 -6.50 16.14 1.02
C PHE A 44 -6.30 14.62 1.04
N ALA A 45 -5.33 14.14 0.27
CA ALA A 45 -5.02 12.72 0.20
C ALA A 45 -3.52 12.46 0.39
N SER A 46 -3.19 11.25 0.75
CA SER A 46 -1.83 10.70 0.69
C SER A 46 -1.87 9.28 0.17
N ALA A 47 -0.83 8.85 -0.53
CA ALA A 47 -0.69 7.47 -0.99
C ALA A 47 0.79 7.11 -1.14
N HIS A 48 1.08 5.82 -1.08
CA HIS A 48 2.35 5.25 -1.48
C HIS A 48 2.28 4.83 -2.94
N VAL A 49 3.37 5.03 -3.68
CA VAL A 49 3.49 4.72 -5.11
C VAL A 49 4.71 3.85 -5.34
N GLU A 50 4.48 2.62 -5.77
CA GLU A 50 5.54 1.68 -6.11
C GLU A 50 6.13 2.05 -7.48
N MET A 51 7.44 2.28 -7.52
CA MET A 51 8.18 2.64 -8.73
C MET A 51 9.42 1.74 -8.90
N PRO A 52 9.96 1.59 -10.13
CA PRO A 52 11.17 0.79 -10.35
C PRO A 52 12.35 1.29 -9.51
N GLY A 53 12.91 0.44 -8.64
CA GLY A 53 13.99 0.82 -7.73
C GLY A 53 15.32 1.14 -8.42
N GLU A 54 15.48 0.69 -9.67
CA GLU A 54 16.65 0.96 -10.52
C GLU A 54 16.58 2.32 -11.23
N GLY A 55 15.47 3.06 -11.08
CA GLY A 55 15.27 4.37 -11.69
C GLY A 55 16.05 5.49 -11.02
N ASP A 56 16.17 6.62 -11.70
CA ASP A 56 16.75 7.85 -11.15
C ASP A 56 15.78 8.51 -10.17
N ALA A 57 16.25 8.84 -8.96
CA ALA A 57 15.43 9.46 -7.93
C ALA A 57 14.85 10.83 -8.36
N PHE A 58 15.57 11.60 -9.19
CA PHE A 58 15.05 12.85 -9.74
C PHE A 58 13.93 12.60 -10.74
N GLU A 59 14.07 11.60 -11.60
CA GLU A 59 13.01 11.21 -12.54
C GLU A 59 11.75 10.76 -11.80
N HIS A 60 11.90 9.93 -10.73
CA HIS A 60 10.77 9.52 -9.90
C HIS A 60 10.08 10.72 -9.25
N HIS A 61 10.84 11.67 -8.71
CA HIS A 61 10.30 12.89 -8.13
C HIS A 61 9.47 13.70 -9.15
N GLU A 62 10.00 13.92 -10.37
CA GLU A 62 9.29 14.64 -11.43
C GLU A 62 7.98 13.96 -11.85
N ILE A 63 7.97 12.63 -11.86
CA ILE A 63 6.78 11.83 -12.18
C ILE A 63 5.73 12.01 -11.07
N LEU A 64 6.12 11.84 -9.80
CA LEU A 64 5.21 12.00 -8.66
C LEU A 64 4.65 13.43 -8.59
N ASP A 65 5.49 14.45 -8.77
CA ASP A 65 5.06 15.85 -8.81
C ASP A 65 4.05 16.09 -9.96
N THR A 66 4.27 15.48 -11.12
CA THR A 66 3.32 15.52 -12.23
C THR A 66 1.98 14.90 -11.86
N ILE A 67 1.98 13.74 -11.19
CA ILE A 67 0.78 13.06 -10.74
C ILE A 67 0.02 13.93 -9.73
N GLU A 68 0.72 14.48 -8.73
CA GLU A 68 0.15 15.38 -7.71
C GLU A 68 -0.52 16.62 -8.35
N HIS A 69 0.17 17.26 -9.28
CA HIS A 69 -0.36 18.41 -10.03
C HIS A 69 -1.59 18.05 -10.87
N ASP A 70 -1.56 16.90 -11.52
CA ASP A 70 -2.69 16.44 -12.34
C ASP A 70 -3.93 16.14 -11.50
N ILE A 71 -3.77 15.45 -10.38
CA ILE A 71 -4.87 15.17 -9.44
C ILE A 71 -5.42 16.49 -8.91
N LYS A 72 -4.56 17.42 -8.49
CA LYS A 72 -4.98 18.73 -8.03
C LYS A 72 -5.77 19.49 -9.08
N ARG A 73 -5.30 19.51 -10.33
CA ARG A 73 -5.93 20.22 -11.45
C ARG A 73 -7.25 19.60 -11.87
N GLN A 74 -7.32 18.25 -11.94
CA GLN A 74 -8.48 17.53 -12.49
C GLN A 74 -9.57 17.25 -11.45
N MET A 75 -9.18 16.98 -10.20
CA MET A 75 -10.09 16.59 -9.13
C MET A 75 -10.22 17.65 -8.02
N GLY A 76 -9.36 18.68 -7.99
CA GLY A 76 -9.37 19.71 -6.96
C GLY A 76 -8.81 19.28 -5.62
N ILE A 77 -8.23 18.08 -5.53
CA ILE A 77 -7.72 17.45 -4.29
C ILE A 77 -6.22 17.67 -4.20
N GLY A 78 -5.73 18.16 -3.04
CA GLY A 78 -4.31 18.14 -2.72
C GLY A 78 -3.91 16.71 -2.37
N ILE A 79 -2.82 16.21 -2.93
CA ILE A 79 -2.31 14.89 -2.60
C ILE A 79 -0.80 14.96 -2.36
N THR A 80 -0.30 14.12 -1.46
CA THR A 80 1.13 13.86 -1.26
C THR A 80 1.41 12.39 -1.56
N LEU A 81 2.38 12.16 -2.43
CA LEU A 81 2.77 10.83 -2.85
C LEU A 81 4.14 10.47 -2.28
N HIS A 82 4.23 9.32 -1.64
CA HIS A 82 5.48 8.74 -1.19
C HIS A 82 5.98 7.71 -2.20
N CYS A 83 7.25 7.82 -2.61
CA CYS A 83 7.87 6.87 -3.53
C CYS A 83 8.36 5.64 -2.79
N ASP A 84 7.88 4.47 -3.20
CA ASP A 84 8.38 3.18 -2.74
C ASP A 84 9.16 2.48 -3.87
N PRO A 85 10.49 2.51 -3.83
CA PRO A 85 11.28 1.85 -4.85
C PRO A 85 11.17 0.32 -4.73
N ILE A 86 10.75 -0.33 -5.82
CA ILE A 86 10.63 -1.78 -5.93
C ILE A 86 11.71 -2.31 -6.86
N ALA A 87 12.50 -3.28 -6.41
CA ALA A 87 13.42 -3.99 -7.29
C ALA A 87 12.62 -4.74 -8.37
N THR A 88 12.84 -4.36 -9.64
CA THR A 88 12.15 -4.98 -10.78
C THR A 88 13.00 -6.05 -11.46
N THR A 89 14.30 -6.04 -11.19
CA THR A 89 15.28 -6.99 -11.73
C THR A 89 15.77 -7.91 -10.62
N GLY A 90 15.60 -9.21 -10.82
CA GLY A 90 16.13 -10.24 -9.91
C GLY A 90 15.05 -10.99 -9.13
N ASP A 91 15.50 -12.07 -8.53
CA ASP A 91 14.71 -12.90 -7.62
C ASP A 91 14.98 -12.42 -6.18
N ASP A 92 14.57 -11.19 -5.90
CA ASP A 92 14.75 -10.55 -4.60
C ASP A 92 13.84 -11.15 -3.52
N LEU A 93 14.18 -10.92 -2.25
CA LEU A 93 13.42 -11.44 -1.13
C LEU A 93 11.99 -10.90 -1.12
N ARG A 94 11.79 -9.61 -1.50
CA ARG A 94 10.46 -9.00 -1.57
C ARG A 94 9.55 -9.74 -2.55
N GLY A 95 10.01 -9.96 -3.78
CA GLY A 95 9.25 -10.71 -4.79
C GLY A 95 8.97 -12.15 -4.37
N TRP A 96 9.93 -12.79 -3.69
CA TRP A 96 9.75 -14.12 -3.12
C TRP A 96 8.64 -14.15 -2.06
N VAL A 97 8.72 -13.27 -1.06
CA VAL A 97 7.74 -13.19 0.03
C VAL A 97 6.37 -12.82 -0.52
N LYS A 98 6.29 -11.83 -1.44
CA LYS A 98 5.01 -11.45 -2.08
C LYS A 98 4.34 -12.64 -2.78
N ARG A 99 5.09 -13.40 -3.58
CA ARG A 99 4.55 -14.62 -4.23
C ARG A 99 4.12 -15.68 -3.23
N GLY A 100 4.91 -15.90 -2.17
CA GLY A 100 4.59 -16.87 -1.13
C GLY A 100 3.33 -16.50 -0.35
N VAL A 101 3.18 -15.22 0.01
CA VAL A 101 1.98 -14.70 0.69
C VAL A 101 0.73 -14.84 -0.18
N MET A 102 0.82 -14.52 -1.47
CA MET A 102 -0.29 -14.71 -2.42
C MET A 102 -0.68 -16.19 -2.63
N GLN A 103 0.21 -17.14 -2.33
CA GLN A 103 -0.12 -18.57 -2.34
C GLN A 103 -0.89 -19.02 -1.09
N ILE A 104 -0.74 -18.30 0.04
CA ILE A 104 -1.58 -18.52 1.22
C ILE A 104 -3.01 -18.10 0.90
N ASP A 105 -3.18 -16.86 0.44
CA ASP A 105 -4.45 -16.31 -0.05
C ASP A 105 -4.18 -15.14 -1.01
N PRO A 106 -4.84 -15.11 -2.19
CA PRO A 106 -4.69 -14.02 -3.16
C PRO A 106 -5.15 -12.64 -2.65
N ALA A 107 -5.93 -12.59 -1.58
CA ALA A 107 -6.40 -11.34 -0.96
C ALA A 107 -5.35 -10.71 -0.02
N LEU A 108 -4.31 -11.46 0.33
CA LEU A 108 -3.20 -10.95 1.13
C LEU A 108 -2.21 -10.17 0.27
N SER A 109 -1.67 -9.10 0.83
CA SER A 109 -0.57 -8.36 0.22
C SER A 109 0.46 -7.95 1.25
N ILE A 110 1.69 -7.66 0.80
CA ILE A 110 2.76 -7.12 1.63
C ILE A 110 3.23 -5.80 1.08
N HIS A 111 3.59 -4.89 1.99
CA HIS A 111 4.17 -3.58 1.69
C HIS A 111 5.37 -3.33 2.60
N ASP A 112 6.19 -2.35 2.26
CA ASP A 112 7.29 -1.84 3.07
C ASP A 112 8.27 -2.92 3.57
N LEU A 113 8.58 -3.91 2.72
CA LEU A 113 9.57 -4.90 3.07
C LEU A 113 10.97 -4.28 3.10
N HIS A 114 11.58 -4.32 4.29
CA HIS A 114 12.95 -3.88 4.54
C HIS A 114 13.79 -5.04 5.06
N GLU A 115 14.95 -5.22 4.42
CA GLU A 115 15.94 -6.21 4.83
C GLU A 115 16.99 -5.57 5.72
N HIS A 116 17.18 -6.14 6.90
CA HIS A 116 18.26 -5.81 7.83
C HIS A 116 19.17 -7.02 8.05
N ASP A 117 20.32 -6.80 8.66
CA ASP A 117 21.30 -7.88 8.87
C ASP A 117 20.73 -9.06 9.68
N VAL A 118 19.91 -8.77 10.70
CA VAL A 118 19.39 -9.75 11.66
C VAL A 118 17.87 -9.92 11.65
N PHE A 119 17.15 -9.06 10.93
CA PHE A 119 15.69 -9.18 10.80
C PHE A 119 15.20 -8.66 9.45
N VAL A 120 14.00 -9.10 9.08
CA VAL A 120 13.21 -8.56 7.95
C VAL A 120 11.93 -8.00 8.52
N SER A 121 11.60 -6.77 8.14
CA SER A 121 10.33 -6.13 8.52
C SER A 121 9.45 -5.88 7.30
N PHE A 122 8.14 -6.02 7.45
CA PHE A 122 7.16 -5.68 6.41
C PHE A 122 5.76 -5.57 6.99
N ASP A 123 4.89 -4.88 6.27
CA ASP A 123 3.49 -4.79 6.57
C ASP A 123 2.72 -5.84 5.76
N LEU A 124 1.86 -6.60 6.44
CA LEU A 124 0.99 -7.60 5.83
C LEU A 124 -0.45 -7.11 5.92
N VAL A 125 -1.01 -6.81 4.76
CA VAL A 125 -2.40 -6.36 4.64
C VAL A 125 -3.31 -7.55 4.43
N ARG A 126 -4.35 -7.65 5.23
CA ARG A 126 -5.40 -8.67 5.14
C ARG A 126 -6.78 -8.03 5.05
N PRO A 127 -7.73 -8.67 4.34
CA PRO A 127 -9.11 -8.20 4.32
C PRO A 127 -9.78 -8.32 5.70
N ASP A 128 -10.77 -7.48 5.95
CA ASP A 128 -11.60 -7.60 7.15
C ASP A 128 -12.30 -8.96 7.19
N GLY A 129 -12.28 -9.60 8.38
CA GLY A 129 -12.91 -10.92 8.58
C GLY A 129 -12.10 -12.09 8.04
N PHE A 130 -10.81 -11.93 7.84
CA PHE A 130 -9.93 -13.01 7.42
C PHE A 130 -9.84 -14.09 8.52
N ASP A 131 -10.05 -15.36 8.15
CA ASP A 131 -10.25 -16.44 9.11
C ASP A 131 -8.97 -16.95 9.82
N ILE A 132 -7.77 -16.58 9.29
CA ILE A 132 -6.48 -16.99 9.87
C ILE A 132 -6.05 -15.92 10.88
N SER A 133 -5.61 -16.35 12.08
CA SER A 133 -5.12 -15.45 13.12
C SER A 133 -3.77 -14.80 12.77
N ASP A 134 -3.45 -13.68 13.42
CA ASP A 134 -2.16 -12.99 13.23
C ASP A 134 -0.98 -13.88 13.61
N GLU A 135 -1.13 -14.71 14.66
CA GLU A 135 -0.10 -15.65 15.09
C GLU A 135 0.16 -16.73 14.04
N GLU A 136 -0.89 -17.28 13.47
CA GLU A 136 -0.79 -18.32 12.42
C GLU A 136 -0.24 -17.73 11.11
N LEU A 137 -0.67 -16.52 10.73
CA LEU A 137 -0.10 -15.79 9.58
C LEU A 137 1.38 -15.50 9.79
N LEU A 138 1.79 -15.05 10.98
CA LEU A 138 3.19 -14.80 11.30
C LEU A 138 4.04 -16.06 11.13
N GLU A 139 3.55 -17.21 11.58
CA GLU A 139 4.26 -18.49 11.40
C GLU A 139 4.40 -18.84 9.91
N LEU A 140 3.33 -18.65 9.13
CA LEU A 140 3.33 -18.95 7.69
C LEU A 140 4.32 -18.05 6.93
N VAL A 141 4.27 -16.75 7.15
CA VAL A 141 5.15 -15.80 6.45
C VAL A 141 6.60 -15.92 6.91
N THR A 142 6.83 -16.23 8.19
CA THR A 142 8.18 -16.51 8.70
C THR A 142 8.80 -17.71 7.98
N ARG A 143 8.05 -18.77 7.75
CA ARG A 143 8.53 -19.93 6.96
C ARG A 143 8.92 -19.52 5.54
N ILE A 144 8.11 -18.69 4.87
CA ILE A 144 8.41 -18.20 3.52
C ILE A 144 9.71 -17.39 3.50
N VAL A 145 9.91 -16.51 4.48
CA VAL A 145 11.17 -15.72 4.61
C VAL A 145 12.35 -16.66 4.85
N HIS A 146 12.19 -17.62 5.76
CA HIS A 146 13.26 -18.55 6.16
C HIS A 146 13.70 -19.51 5.04
N GLU A 147 12.92 -19.70 3.99
CA GLU A 147 13.38 -20.46 2.81
C GLU A 147 14.56 -19.79 2.12
N ARG A 148 14.71 -18.47 2.25
CA ARG A 148 15.81 -17.67 1.69
C ARG A 148 16.73 -17.05 2.72
N ARG A 149 16.20 -16.69 3.86
CA ARG A 149 16.92 -16.05 4.97
C ARG A 149 16.62 -16.75 6.29
N PRO A 150 17.20 -17.96 6.50
CA PRO A 150 16.96 -18.76 7.72
C PRO A 150 17.55 -18.14 9.00
N ASP A 151 18.43 -17.18 8.85
CA ASP A 151 19.22 -16.53 9.89
C ASP A 151 18.57 -15.27 10.48
N VAL A 152 17.44 -14.80 9.92
CA VAL A 152 16.79 -13.56 10.33
C VAL A 152 15.51 -13.80 11.11
N SER A 153 15.13 -12.85 11.98
CA SER A 153 13.79 -12.79 12.56
C SER A 153 12.85 -11.99 11.67
N CYS A 154 11.54 -12.29 11.76
CA CYS A 154 10.51 -11.53 11.05
C CYS A 154 9.80 -10.57 12.00
N VAL A 155 9.68 -9.32 11.60
CA VAL A 155 8.87 -8.28 12.26
C VAL A 155 7.75 -7.92 11.30
N VAL A 156 6.53 -8.35 11.62
CA VAL A 156 5.36 -8.15 10.75
C VAL A 156 4.36 -7.24 11.43
N THR A 157 3.99 -6.16 10.75
CA THR A 157 2.85 -5.32 11.12
C THR A 157 1.62 -5.84 10.39
N PHE A 158 0.55 -6.15 11.11
CA PHE A 158 -0.71 -6.55 10.50
C PHE A 158 -1.60 -5.33 10.28
N ASP A 159 -1.98 -5.09 9.04
CA ASP A 159 -2.87 -3.99 8.67
C ASP A 159 -4.19 -4.53 8.09
N SER A 160 -5.30 -3.94 8.53
CA SER A 160 -6.60 -4.12 7.92
C SER A 160 -6.76 -3.01 6.87
N GLY A 161 -6.56 -3.34 5.60
CA GLY A 161 -6.52 -2.36 4.50
C GLY A 161 -7.62 -1.29 4.59
N PHE A 162 -7.24 -0.07 4.97
CA PHE A 162 -8.12 1.10 5.06
C PHE A 162 -8.77 1.49 3.72
N SER A 163 -8.32 0.90 2.63
CA SER A 163 -8.76 1.20 1.27
C SER A 163 -9.45 0.04 0.56
N SER A 164 -9.94 -0.98 1.29
CA SER A 164 -10.77 -2.02 0.67
C SER A 164 -12.11 -1.41 0.23
N PRO A 165 -12.46 -1.50 -1.08
CA PRO A 165 -13.70 -0.93 -1.60
C PRO A 165 -14.98 -1.62 -1.08
N ASP A 166 -14.85 -2.67 -0.27
CA ASP A 166 -15.95 -3.54 0.15
C ASP A 166 -16.35 -3.40 1.62
N ARG A 167 -16.07 -2.29 2.29
CA ARG A 167 -16.65 -2.05 3.61
C ARG A 167 -18.08 -1.54 3.46
N PRO A 168 -19.13 -2.36 3.71
CA PRO A 168 -20.50 -1.85 3.76
C PRO A 168 -20.58 -0.83 4.91
N ALA A 169 -21.20 0.32 4.64
CA ALA A 169 -21.38 1.43 5.59
C ALA A 169 -22.36 1.11 6.75
N GLU A 170 -22.52 -0.15 7.12
CA GLU A 170 -23.44 -0.61 8.16
C GLU A 170 -22.70 -1.30 9.29
N GLN A 171 -21.94 -0.56 10.09
CA GLN A 171 -21.67 -0.90 11.51
C GLN A 171 -20.80 0.20 12.13
N LEU A 172 -21.42 1.35 12.41
CA LEU A 172 -20.98 2.29 13.47
C LEU A 172 -22.20 2.80 14.22
#